data_b8c5fca59c423566dfa5bf927b681342
#
_entry.id   b8c5fca59c423566dfa5bf927b681342
#
_cell.length_a   1.000
_cell.length_b   1.000
_cell.length_c   1.000
_cell.angle_alpha   90.00
_cell.angle_beta   90.00
_cell.angle_gamma   90.00
#
_symmetry.space_group_name_H-M   'P 1'
#
loop_
_entity.id
_entity.type
_entity.pdbx_description
1 polymer ?
#
loop_
_entity_poly.entity_id
_entity_poly.type
_entity_poly.pdbx_seq_one_letter_code
_entity_poly.pdbx_strand_id
1 'polypeptide(L)'
;MDYSPLELEKEIREFWDKNRIKEKLMEFREKNNIGLSGWVEGPPTLNGIPHIGHARGRVMKDLRYRWKTMQGYYMPFWAGWDCQGLPVELEVEKLLGVKNKRELLERVGEERFIEECKKAIVKYHREWVEADKKLGVFINQDKAYWTYFDDYIEREWQYLKRAWEQNLLEEGYYVVAYCPGCQTSLSSAEVGYEDSYREVEDPSIYFKFKLADSPNEYFLVWTTMPFTVITDMMLAVHPEAEYAKVRVGQEKWIIVRQRVEPVMQELDMENYEVTETVTGKSLEGKRYNYPFRDIVPKQAELDEHPLVHTVVCEDFVDINTATGIVHLSPGNGEEDFFAAQKRGVPIYAPFDDEVKFTEEAGVFNGVFARDTDAMVIDELRKRGLLVSAKTVKHEYPTCWRSHHKLVWLARR
;
A
#
# COMPACT_ATOMS: atom_id res chain seq x y z
N MET A 1 24.37 -29.88 -44.68
CA MET A 1 23.82 -30.05 -43.29
C MET A 1 22.70 -29.05 -43.17
N ASP A 2 21.51 -29.53 -42.92
CA ASP A 2 20.40 -28.60 -42.59
C ASP A 2 20.68 -27.97 -41.26
N TYR A 3 20.60 -26.65 -41.20
CA TYR A 3 20.83 -25.90 -39.99
C TYR A 3 19.64 -26.08 -39.01
N SER A 4 19.86 -26.81 -37.92
CA SER A 4 18.89 -26.99 -36.84
C SER A 4 19.39 -26.32 -35.60
N PRO A 5 18.89 -25.11 -35.26
CA PRO A 5 19.35 -24.38 -34.08
C PRO A 5 19.24 -25.17 -32.77
N LEU A 6 18.11 -25.85 -32.56
CA LEU A 6 17.85 -26.58 -31.31
C LEU A 6 18.79 -27.78 -31.10
N GLU A 7 19.12 -28.50 -32.19
CA GLU A 7 20.07 -29.61 -32.11
C GLU A 7 21.50 -29.12 -31.87
N LEU A 8 21.90 -28.06 -32.58
CA LEU A 8 23.21 -27.44 -32.39
C LEU A 8 23.39 -26.88 -30.97
N GLU A 9 22.37 -26.18 -30.45
CA GLU A 9 22.41 -25.67 -29.06
C GLU A 9 22.56 -26.79 -28.05
N LYS A 10 21.90 -27.92 -28.25
CA LYS A 10 22.01 -29.08 -27.37
C LYS A 10 23.44 -29.65 -27.39
N GLU A 11 23.98 -29.87 -28.61
CA GLU A 11 25.34 -30.36 -28.82
C GLU A 11 26.39 -29.44 -28.17
N ILE A 12 26.26 -28.13 -28.33
CA ILE A 12 27.17 -27.15 -27.74
C ILE A 12 27.08 -27.14 -26.20
N ARG A 13 25.89 -27.24 -25.64
CA ARG A 13 25.75 -27.32 -24.18
C ARG A 13 26.39 -28.59 -23.61
N GLU A 14 26.17 -29.74 -24.24
CA GLU A 14 26.82 -31.01 -23.87
C GLU A 14 28.34 -30.91 -23.97
N PHE A 15 28.84 -30.25 -25.01
CA PHE A 15 30.28 -29.98 -25.16
C PHE A 15 30.81 -29.09 -24.01
N TRP A 16 30.11 -28.03 -23.65
CA TRP A 16 30.50 -27.15 -22.54
C TRP A 16 30.54 -27.87 -21.21
N ASP A 17 29.53 -28.65 -20.91
CA ASP A 17 29.44 -29.40 -19.64
C ASP A 17 30.54 -30.47 -19.58
N LYS A 18 30.71 -31.29 -20.64
CA LYS A 18 31.75 -32.31 -20.70
C LYS A 18 33.17 -31.75 -20.55
N ASN A 19 33.41 -30.57 -21.09
CA ASN A 19 34.74 -29.95 -21.05
C ASN A 19 34.90 -28.92 -19.95
N ARG A 20 33.90 -28.70 -19.10
CA ARG A 20 33.89 -27.71 -18.03
C ARG A 20 34.26 -26.33 -18.51
N ILE A 21 33.70 -25.88 -19.62
CA ILE A 21 34.10 -24.62 -20.28
C ILE A 21 33.79 -23.41 -19.38
N LYS A 22 32.64 -23.42 -18.71
CA LYS A 22 32.20 -22.32 -17.83
C LYS A 22 33.17 -22.16 -16.67
N GLU A 23 33.46 -23.21 -15.96
CA GLU A 23 34.38 -23.24 -14.81
C GLU A 23 35.79 -22.84 -15.22
N LYS A 24 36.32 -23.44 -16.29
CA LYS A 24 37.65 -23.08 -16.83
C LYS A 24 37.77 -21.62 -17.22
N LEU A 25 36.74 -21.04 -17.81
CA LEU A 25 36.72 -19.62 -18.15
C LEU A 25 36.76 -18.75 -16.89
N MET A 26 35.98 -19.08 -15.87
CA MET A 26 35.95 -18.36 -14.60
C MET A 26 37.31 -18.48 -13.89
N GLU A 27 37.86 -19.67 -13.77
CA GLU A 27 39.19 -19.91 -13.17
C GLU A 27 40.31 -19.17 -13.93
N PHE A 28 40.23 -19.14 -15.25
CA PHE A 28 41.18 -18.40 -16.09
C PHE A 28 41.08 -16.89 -15.85
N ARG A 29 39.88 -16.32 -15.81
CA ARG A 29 39.68 -14.88 -15.58
C ARG A 29 39.97 -14.47 -14.15
N GLU A 30 39.74 -15.32 -13.17
CA GLU A 30 40.13 -15.06 -11.79
C GLU A 30 41.64 -14.84 -11.67
N LYS A 31 42.44 -15.63 -12.40
CA LYS A 31 43.90 -15.55 -12.40
C LYS A 31 44.47 -14.51 -13.40
N ASN A 32 43.80 -14.32 -14.53
CA ASN A 32 44.24 -13.51 -15.66
C ASN A 32 43.20 -12.47 -16.03
N ASN A 33 43.20 -11.34 -15.31
CA ASN A 33 42.23 -10.25 -15.54
C ASN A 33 42.93 -8.88 -15.50
N ILE A 34 42.26 -7.89 -16.12
CA ILE A 34 42.65 -6.48 -16.12
C ILE A 34 41.96 -5.68 -15.01
N GLY A 35 41.11 -6.34 -14.22
CA GLY A 35 40.38 -5.74 -13.11
C GLY A 35 39.09 -6.53 -12.80
N LEU A 36 38.49 -6.22 -11.67
CA LEU A 36 37.22 -6.77 -11.22
C LEU A 36 36.04 -5.98 -11.81
N SER A 37 35.07 -6.66 -12.40
CA SER A 37 33.77 -6.07 -12.72
C SER A 37 32.71 -6.67 -11.80
N GLY A 38 32.26 -5.88 -10.80
CA GLY A 38 31.28 -6.35 -9.82
C GLY A 38 29.92 -6.67 -10.43
N TRP A 39 29.30 -7.66 -9.87
CA TRP A 39 27.91 -8.04 -10.15
C TRP A 39 27.24 -8.58 -8.89
N VAL A 40 26.05 -8.08 -8.61
CA VAL A 40 25.19 -8.63 -7.58
C VAL A 40 23.88 -9.06 -8.23
N GLU A 41 23.50 -10.31 -8.03
CA GLU A 41 22.22 -10.82 -8.54
C GLU A 41 21.06 -10.23 -7.75
N GLY A 42 20.05 -9.69 -8.45
CA GLY A 42 18.73 -9.46 -7.88
C GLY A 42 17.99 -10.79 -7.87
N PRO A 43 17.86 -11.45 -6.70
CA PRO A 43 17.44 -12.83 -6.64
C PRO A 43 15.97 -12.97 -7.01
N PRO A 44 15.61 -13.89 -7.94
CA PRO A 44 14.23 -14.20 -8.18
C PRO A 44 13.63 -14.96 -6.99
N THR A 45 12.35 -14.72 -6.72
CA THR A 45 11.62 -15.46 -5.70
C THR A 45 11.30 -16.88 -6.17
N LEU A 46 11.55 -17.86 -5.33
CA LEU A 46 11.31 -19.29 -5.62
C LEU A 46 9.86 -19.70 -5.31
N ASN A 47 8.91 -19.04 -5.95
CA ASN A 47 7.46 -19.27 -5.77
C ASN A 47 6.77 -19.84 -7.01
N GLY A 48 7.52 -20.17 -8.07
CA GLY A 48 6.99 -20.70 -9.31
C GLY A 48 8.07 -21.03 -10.34
N ILE A 49 7.63 -21.59 -11.47
CA ILE A 49 8.51 -21.87 -12.60
C ILE A 49 8.88 -20.57 -13.35
N PRO A 50 10.09 -20.49 -13.92
CA PRO A 50 10.49 -19.30 -14.67
C PRO A 50 9.67 -19.15 -15.96
N HIS A 51 9.32 -17.91 -16.30
CA HIS A 51 8.61 -17.54 -17.52
C HIS A 51 9.52 -16.71 -18.44
N ILE A 52 9.01 -16.36 -19.63
CA ILE A 52 9.79 -15.62 -20.66
C ILE A 52 10.37 -14.29 -20.18
N GLY A 53 9.68 -13.59 -19.29
CA GLY A 53 10.19 -12.36 -18.66
C GLY A 53 11.45 -12.62 -17.82
N HIS A 54 11.50 -13.73 -17.08
CA HIS A 54 12.68 -14.17 -16.35
C HIS A 54 13.83 -14.55 -17.30
N ALA A 55 13.51 -15.29 -18.39
CA ALA A 55 14.50 -15.63 -19.42
C ALA A 55 15.14 -14.39 -20.03
N ARG A 56 14.35 -13.35 -20.35
CA ARG A 56 14.86 -12.05 -20.81
C ARG A 56 15.85 -11.46 -19.81
N GLY A 57 15.51 -11.42 -18.53
CA GLY A 57 16.40 -10.91 -17.48
C GLY A 57 17.73 -11.70 -17.41
N ARG A 58 17.66 -13.05 -17.44
CA ARG A 58 18.83 -13.92 -17.44
C ARG A 58 19.75 -13.66 -18.63
N VAL A 59 19.18 -13.58 -19.84
CA VAL A 59 19.94 -13.35 -21.07
C VAL A 59 20.64 -11.99 -21.06
N MET A 60 19.99 -10.92 -20.57
CA MET A 60 20.59 -9.59 -20.47
C MET A 60 21.77 -9.55 -19.48
N LYS A 61 21.64 -10.25 -18.37
CA LYS A 61 22.71 -10.40 -17.37
C LYS A 61 23.89 -11.20 -17.94
N ASP A 62 23.61 -12.30 -18.60
CA ASP A 62 24.61 -13.16 -19.24
C ASP A 62 25.35 -12.44 -20.38
N LEU A 63 24.64 -11.62 -21.18
CA LEU A 63 25.25 -10.77 -22.20
C LEU A 63 26.31 -9.84 -21.58
N ARG A 64 25.98 -9.17 -20.46
CA ARG A 64 26.92 -8.30 -19.75
C ARG A 64 28.12 -9.10 -19.22
N TYR A 65 27.87 -10.28 -18.63
CA TYR A 65 28.91 -11.17 -18.15
C TYR A 65 29.89 -11.53 -19.26
N ARG A 66 29.40 -12.04 -20.41
CA ARG A 66 30.20 -12.44 -21.55
C ARG A 66 30.99 -11.26 -22.12
N TRP A 67 30.34 -10.12 -22.31
CA TRP A 67 30.96 -8.92 -22.81
C TRP A 67 32.13 -8.46 -21.93
N LYS A 68 31.97 -8.38 -20.63
CA LYS A 68 33.03 -7.99 -19.69
C LYS A 68 34.13 -9.02 -19.63
N THR A 69 33.80 -10.29 -19.63
CA THR A 69 34.75 -11.40 -19.69
C THR A 69 35.59 -11.36 -20.96
N MET A 70 34.99 -11.09 -22.13
CA MET A 70 35.74 -10.92 -23.40
C MET A 70 36.67 -9.73 -23.39
N GLN A 71 36.33 -8.63 -22.67
CA GLN A 71 37.19 -7.48 -22.46
C GLN A 71 38.37 -7.74 -21.51
N GLY A 72 38.42 -8.88 -20.86
CA GLY A 72 39.51 -9.25 -19.96
C GLY A 72 39.21 -9.05 -18.47
N TYR A 73 38.01 -8.63 -18.09
CA TYR A 73 37.64 -8.49 -16.68
C TYR A 73 37.32 -9.85 -16.04
N TYR A 74 37.62 -9.97 -14.73
CA TYR A 74 37.03 -11.00 -13.87
C TYR A 74 35.67 -10.49 -13.40
N MET A 75 34.62 -11.24 -13.70
CA MET A 75 33.27 -10.93 -13.27
C MET A 75 32.64 -12.15 -12.60
N PRO A 76 32.64 -12.23 -11.26
CA PRO A 76 31.94 -13.29 -10.56
C PRO A 76 30.43 -13.14 -10.79
N PHE A 77 29.84 -14.12 -11.46
CA PHE A 77 28.42 -14.17 -11.78
C PHE A 77 27.76 -15.28 -10.98
N TRP A 78 27.50 -15.01 -9.71
CA TRP A 78 26.91 -15.95 -8.79
C TRP A 78 25.38 -15.82 -8.79
N ALA A 79 24.69 -16.95 -8.68
CA ALA A 79 23.26 -16.97 -8.50
C ALA A 79 22.86 -16.44 -7.11
N GLY A 80 21.62 -15.97 -7.00
CA GLY A 80 20.98 -15.62 -5.76
C GLY A 80 19.53 -16.08 -5.79
N TRP A 81 18.98 -16.46 -4.65
CA TRP A 81 17.64 -17.00 -4.54
C TRP A 81 16.89 -16.32 -3.39
N ASP A 82 15.78 -15.69 -3.74
CA ASP A 82 14.84 -15.15 -2.76
C ASP A 82 13.89 -16.26 -2.31
N CYS A 83 13.90 -16.52 -1.02
CA CYS A 83 13.33 -17.75 -0.44
C CYS A 83 12.29 -17.49 0.64
N GLN A 84 11.95 -16.21 0.92
CA GLN A 84 11.13 -15.86 2.06
C GLN A 84 9.96 -14.97 1.65
N GLY A 85 9.05 -14.79 2.61
CA GLY A 85 7.95 -13.85 2.52
C GLY A 85 6.73 -14.36 1.78
N LEU A 86 5.76 -13.47 1.65
CA LEU A 86 4.42 -13.75 1.15
C LEU A 86 4.33 -14.49 -0.19
N PRO A 87 5.18 -14.24 -1.20
CA PRO A 87 5.06 -14.96 -2.47
C PRO A 87 5.23 -16.47 -2.32
N VAL A 88 6.14 -16.93 -1.45
CA VAL A 88 6.34 -18.37 -1.16
C VAL A 88 5.23 -18.89 -0.26
N GLU A 89 4.88 -18.13 0.79
CA GLU A 89 3.84 -18.51 1.76
C GLU A 89 2.49 -18.70 1.07
N LEU A 90 2.05 -17.76 0.22
CA LEU A 90 0.79 -17.85 -0.50
C LEU A 90 0.72 -19.03 -1.48
N GLU A 91 1.83 -19.40 -2.10
CA GLU A 91 1.88 -20.59 -2.94
C GLU A 91 1.66 -21.86 -2.10
N VAL A 92 2.30 -21.94 -0.92
CA VAL A 92 2.14 -23.08 -0.01
C VAL A 92 0.75 -23.09 0.64
N GLU A 93 0.17 -21.95 1.00
CA GLU A 93 -1.21 -21.86 1.47
C GLU A 93 -2.21 -22.42 0.45
N LYS A 94 -2.04 -22.08 -0.83
CA LYS A 94 -2.84 -22.66 -1.92
C LYS A 94 -2.68 -24.17 -2.02
N LEU A 95 -1.45 -24.67 -1.93
CA LEU A 95 -1.16 -26.12 -1.95
C LEU A 95 -1.77 -26.87 -0.77
N LEU A 96 -1.81 -26.24 0.40
CA LEU A 96 -2.40 -26.81 1.63
C LEU A 96 -3.92 -26.59 1.72
N GLY A 97 -4.50 -25.77 0.83
CA GLY A 97 -5.92 -25.46 0.80
C GLY A 97 -6.41 -24.70 2.03
N VAL A 98 -5.57 -23.81 2.58
CA VAL A 98 -5.92 -22.92 3.70
C VAL A 98 -6.27 -21.53 3.16
N LYS A 99 -7.19 -20.83 3.84
CA LYS A 99 -7.76 -19.57 3.36
C LYS A 99 -7.15 -18.33 4.01
N ASN A 100 -6.62 -18.48 5.21
CA ASN A 100 -6.05 -17.38 5.98
C ASN A 100 -5.07 -17.90 7.04
N LYS A 101 -4.32 -16.98 7.64
CA LYS A 101 -3.30 -17.27 8.63
C LYS A 101 -3.84 -18.00 9.88
N ARG A 102 -5.04 -17.69 10.32
CA ARG A 102 -5.67 -18.34 11.46
C ARG A 102 -5.94 -19.82 11.18
N GLU A 103 -6.57 -20.12 10.04
CA GLU A 103 -6.82 -21.51 9.62
C GLU A 103 -5.51 -22.29 9.44
N LEU A 104 -4.48 -21.63 8.93
CA LEU A 104 -3.14 -22.22 8.79
C LEU A 104 -2.58 -22.64 10.15
N LEU A 105 -2.59 -21.77 11.14
CA LEU A 105 -2.09 -22.06 12.46
C LEU A 105 -2.88 -23.18 13.17
N GLU A 106 -4.20 -23.16 13.06
CA GLU A 106 -5.10 -24.13 13.71
C GLU A 106 -5.04 -25.53 13.06
N ARG A 107 -4.94 -25.63 11.72
CA ARG A 107 -5.01 -26.91 10.97
C ARG A 107 -3.65 -27.50 10.63
N VAL A 108 -2.67 -26.67 10.36
CA VAL A 108 -1.35 -27.10 9.87
C VAL A 108 -0.29 -26.97 10.93
N GLY A 109 -0.26 -25.84 11.62
CA GLY A 109 0.80 -25.46 12.56
C GLY A 109 2.00 -24.83 11.87
N GLU A 110 2.71 -23.97 12.59
CA GLU A 110 3.79 -23.15 12.05
C GLU A 110 4.98 -23.99 11.56
N GLU A 111 5.44 -24.96 12.34
CA GLU A 111 6.61 -25.79 11.99
C GLU A 111 6.40 -26.54 10.67
N ARG A 112 5.24 -27.18 10.51
CA ARG A 112 4.91 -27.90 9.28
C ARG A 112 4.79 -26.96 8.09
N PHE A 113 4.22 -25.77 8.29
CA PHE A 113 4.13 -24.77 7.25
C PHE A 113 5.50 -24.32 6.74
N ILE A 114 6.43 -24.04 7.65
CA ILE A 114 7.81 -23.68 7.31
C ILE A 114 8.50 -24.83 6.54
N GLU A 115 8.30 -26.08 6.95
CA GLU A 115 8.84 -27.24 6.22
C GLU A 115 8.27 -27.33 4.79
N GLU A 116 6.99 -27.10 4.60
CA GLU A 116 6.37 -27.11 3.26
C GLU A 116 6.89 -25.93 2.40
N CYS A 117 7.11 -24.77 2.98
CA CYS A 117 7.78 -23.66 2.30
C CYS A 117 9.19 -24.04 1.83
N LYS A 118 10.00 -24.64 2.70
CA LYS A 118 11.35 -25.12 2.33
C LYS A 118 11.32 -26.18 1.22
N LYS A 119 10.35 -27.08 1.23
CA LYS A 119 10.16 -28.07 0.15
C LYS A 119 9.80 -27.42 -1.19
N ALA A 120 8.89 -26.45 -1.14
CA ALA A 120 8.48 -25.69 -2.33
C ALA A 120 9.67 -24.94 -2.96
N ILE A 121 10.48 -24.25 -2.15
CA ILE A 121 11.70 -23.57 -2.56
C ILE A 121 12.65 -24.53 -3.29
N VAL A 122 12.94 -25.70 -2.71
CA VAL A 122 13.84 -26.68 -3.33
C VAL A 122 13.29 -27.20 -4.65
N LYS A 123 11.98 -27.40 -4.74
CA LYS A 123 11.31 -27.82 -5.99
C LYS A 123 11.50 -26.77 -7.08
N TYR A 124 11.13 -25.52 -6.80
CA TYR A 124 11.23 -24.44 -7.79
C TYR A 124 12.67 -24.10 -8.16
N HIS A 125 13.60 -24.16 -7.22
CA HIS A 125 15.03 -24.02 -7.52
C HIS A 125 15.51 -24.99 -8.61
N ARG A 126 15.11 -26.25 -8.56
CA ARG A 126 15.46 -27.24 -9.59
C ARG A 126 14.93 -26.82 -10.97
N GLU A 127 13.70 -26.34 -11.04
CA GLU A 127 13.10 -25.85 -12.30
C GLU A 127 13.86 -24.62 -12.85
N TRP A 128 14.28 -23.72 -11.99
CA TRP A 128 15.08 -22.56 -12.36
C TRP A 128 16.47 -22.96 -12.87
N VAL A 129 17.16 -23.86 -12.21
CA VAL A 129 18.47 -24.36 -12.65
C VAL A 129 18.40 -25.06 -14.01
N GLU A 130 17.35 -25.85 -14.23
CA GLU A 130 17.13 -26.48 -15.54
C GLU A 130 16.80 -25.45 -16.63
N ALA A 131 16.07 -24.39 -16.31
CA ALA A 131 15.82 -23.29 -17.24
C ALA A 131 17.12 -22.54 -17.58
N ASP A 132 17.95 -22.21 -16.57
CA ASP A 132 19.26 -21.56 -16.75
C ASP A 132 20.18 -22.41 -17.64
N LYS A 133 20.19 -23.74 -17.47
CA LYS A 133 20.91 -24.67 -18.35
C LYS A 133 20.39 -24.63 -19.79
N LYS A 134 19.06 -24.66 -19.99
CA LYS A 134 18.44 -24.59 -21.32
C LYS A 134 18.76 -23.28 -22.02
N LEU A 135 18.79 -22.16 -21.31
CA LEU A 135 19.19 -20.85 -21.83
C LEU A 135 20.69 -20.76 -22.10
N GLY A 136 21.50 -21.67 -21.58
CA GLY A 136 22.95 -21.68 -21.74
C GLY A 136 23.66 -20.51 -21.04
N VAL A 137 23.07 -19.92 -20.02
CA VAL A 137 23.67 -18.80 -19.26
C VAL A 137 24.83 -19.28 -18.38
N PHE A 138 25.78 -18.37 -18.13
CA PHE A 138 27.03 -18.67 -17.39
C PHE A 138 26.93 -18.39 -15.89
N ILE A 139 25.73 -18.29 -15.36
CA ILE A 139 25.51 -18.06 -13.92
C ILE A 139 26.04 -19.24 -13.10
N ASN A 140 26.79 -18.94 -12.05
CA ASN A 140 27.38 -19.95 -11.16
C ASN A 140 26.39 -20.26 -10.03
N GLN A 141 25.98 -21.52 -9.95
CA GLN A 141 25.05 -22.01 -8.95
C GLN A 141 25.77 -22.48 -7.66
N ASP A 142 27.04 -22.86 -7.73
CA ASP A 142 27.78 -23.45 -6.60
C ASP A 142 28.05 -22.44 -5.48
N LYS A 143 28.11 -21.16 -5.84
CA LYS A 143 28.30 -20.04 -4.89
C LYS A 143 27.05 -19.19 -4.76
N ALA A 144 25.87 -19.75 -5.03
CA ALA A 144 24.62 -19.06 -4.86
C ALA A 144 24.37 -18.68 -3.41
N TYR A 145 23.88 -17.47 -3.17
CA TYR A 145 23.35 -17.11 -1.86
C TYR A 145 21.85 -17.39 -1.79
N TRP A 146 21.38 -17.71 -0.60
CA TRP A 146 19.99 -18.03 -0.32
C TRP A 146 19.54 -17.18 0.86
N THR A 147 18.48 -16.40 0.65
CA THR A 147 18.06 -15.41 1.64
C THR A 147 17.55 -16.00 2.95
N TYR A 148 17.20 -17.30 2.98
CA TYR A 148 16.75 -18.00 4.19
C TYR A 148 17.87 -18.72 4.97
N PHE A 149 19.12 -18.63 4.52
CA PHE A 149 20.25 -19.19 5.27
C PHE A 149 20.66 -18.28 6.42
N ASP A 150 21.05 -18.89 7.51
CA ASP A 150 21.38 -18.17 8.76
C ASP A 150 22.50 -17.14 8.56
N ASP A 151 23.52 -17.43 7.75
CA ASP A 151 24.61 -16.50 7.46
C ASP A 151 24.16 -15.25 6.67
N TYR A 152 23.13 -15.40 5.83
CA TYR A 152 22.53 -14.27 5.14
C TYR A 152 21.71 -13.41 6.12
N ILE A 153 20.83 -14.05 6.89
CA ILE A 153 19.98 -13.40 7.90
C ILE A 153 20.84 -12.68 8.96
N GLU A 154 21.92 -13.30 9.42
CA GLU A 154 22.83 -12.69 10.38
C GLU A 154 23.48 -11.41 9.85
N ARG A 155 23.83 -11.38 8.55
CA ARG A 155 24.39 -10.18 7.91
C ARG A 155 23.37 -9.05 7.79
N GLU A 156 22.11 -9.37 7.48
CA GLU A 156 21.03 -8.37 7.48
C GLU A 156 20.82 -7.79 8.87
N TRP A 157 20.81 -8.62 9.90
CA TRP A 157 20.70 -8.16 11.29
C TRP A 157 21.85 -7.26 11.73
N GLN A 158 23.05 -7.47 11.20
CA GLN A 158 24.18 -6.57 11.45
C GLN A 158 23.94 -5.15 10.88
N TYR A 159 23.30 -5.04 9.71
CA TYR A 159 22.92 -3.73 9.14
C TYR A 159 21.81 -3.07 9.94
N LEU A 160 20.78 -3.81 10.31
CA LEU A 160 19.70 -3.31 11.18
C LEU A 160 20.23 -2.84 12.54
N LYS A 161 21.14 -3.61 13.14
CA LYS A 161 21.80 -3.22 14.39
C LYS A 161 22.57 -1.90 14.25
N ARG A 162 23.33 -1.72 13.17
CA ARG A 162 24.03 -0.46 12.90
C ARG A 162 23.08 0.71 12.71
N ALA A 163 21.97 0.51 12.01
CA ALA A 163 20.95 1.53 11.84
C ALA A 163 20.33 1.92 13.20
N TRP A 164 20.03 0.94 14.04
CA TRP A 164 19.55 1.16 15.40
C TRP A 164 20.57 1.96 16.25
N GLU A 165 21.83 1.54 16.27
CA GLU A 165 22.92 2.23 17.00
C GLU A 165 23.13 3.68 16.54
N GLN A 166 22.74 4.00 15.31
CA GLN A 166 22.82 5.37 14.75
C GLN A 166 21.50 6.14 14.88
N ASN A 167 20.50 5.62 15.59
CA ASN A 167 19.16 6.20 15.73
C ASN A 167 18.47 6.47 14.39
N LEU A 168 18.67 5.58 13.40
CA LEU A 168 18.00 5.61 12.10
C LEU A 168 16.74 4.75 12.04
N LEU A 169 16.46 3.99 13.10
CA LEU A 169 15.26 3.18 13.26
C LEU A 169 14.48 3.68 14.48
N GLU A 170 13.19 3.87 14.30
CA GLU A 170 12.25 4.21 15.35
C GLU A 170 10.97 3.38 15.19
N GLU A 171 10.23 3.19 16.28
CA GLU A 171 8.89 2.65 16.23
C GLU A 171 7.88 3.78 16.06
N GLY A 172 6.96 3.62 15.12
CA GLY A 172 5.94 4.64 14.86
C GLY A 172 4.82 4.11 13.99
N TYR A 173 3.84 4.94 13.73
CA TYR A 173 2.79 4.67 12.76
C TYR A 173 3.19 5.17 11.39
N TYR A 174 2.71 4.48 10.35
CA TYR A 174 2.75 4.95 8.97
C TYR A 174 1.50 4.45 8.24
N VAL A 175 0.95 5.29 7.36
CA VAL A 175 -0.22 4.90 6.54
C VAL A 175 0.25 4.06 5.37
N VAL A 176 -0.28 2.87 5.27
CA VAL A 176 0.05 1.90 4.21
C VAL A 176 -1.22 1.40 3.53
N ALA A 177 -1.09 1.05 2.25
CA ALA A 177 -2.12 0.27 1.57
C ALA A 177 -2.18 -1.13 2.20
N TYR A 178 -3.33 -1.53 2.69
CA TYR A 178 -3.51 -2.78 3.42
C TYR A 178 -4.57 -3.66 2.75
N CYS A 179 -4.28 -4.94 2.63
CA CYS A 179 -5.21 -5.94 2.09
C CYS A 179 -5.89 -6.71 3.21
N PRO A 180 -7.21 -6.58 3.41
CA PRO A 180 -7.93 -7.31 4.44
C PRO A 180 -7.95 -8.83 4.20
N GLY A 181 -7.90 -9.27 2.95
CA GLY A 181 -7.90 -10.69 2.62
C GLY A 181 -6.56 -11.38 2.84
N CYS A 182 -5.44 -10.69 2.56
CA CYS A 182 -4.09 -11.21 2.84
C CYS A 182 -3.60 -10.85 4.25
N GLN A 183 -4.28 -9.95 4.95
CA GLN A 183 -3.90 -9.42 6.27
C GLN A 183 -2.47 -8.85 6.28
N THR A 184 -2.13 -8.08 5.25
CA THR A 184 -0.79 -7.51 5.09
C THR A 184 -0.79 -6.20 4.33
N SER A 185 0.26 -5.41 4.55
CA SER A 185 0.53 -4.19 3.81
C SER A 185 1.04 -4.47 2.40
N LEU A 186 0.81 -3.54 1.48
CA LEU A 186 1.37 -3.54 0.13
C LEU A 186 2.29 -2.34 -0.02
N SER A 187 3.38 -2.54 -0.76
CA SER A 187 4.24 -1.43 -1.18
C SER A 187 3.57 -0.58 -2.27
N SER A 188 4.04 0.66 -2.43
CA SER A 188 3.55 1.55 -3.50
C SER A 188 3.72 0.94 -4.89
N ALA A 189 4.79 0.15 -5.11
CA ALA A 189 5.01 -0.57 -6.37
C ALA A 189 3.95 -1.64 -6.63
N GLU A 190 3.52 -2.37 -5.60
CA GLU A 190 2.48 -3.40 -5.72
C GLU A 190 1.10 -2.81 -5.96
N VAL A 191 0.80 -1.65 -5.38
CA VAL A 191 -0.44 -0.91 -5.66
C VAL A 191 -0.48 -0.41 -7.10
N GLY A 192 0.68 -0.07 -7.69
CA GLY A 192 0.82 0.44 -9.05
C GLY A 192 0.83 -0.62 -10.15
N TYR A 193 0.65 -1.91 -9.86
CA TYR A 193 0.58 -2.95 -10.90
C TYR A 193 -0.66 -2.75 -11.79
N GLU A 194 -0.50 -2.95 -13.10
CA GLU A 194 -1.54 -2.73 -14.11
C GLU A 194 -2.84 -3.51 -13.79
N ASP A 195 -2.71 -4.72 -13.27
CA ASP A 195 -3.85 -5.58 -12.90
C ASP A 195 -4.45 -5.28 -11.51
N SER A 196 -3.93 -4.26 -10.81
CA SER A 196 -4.39 -3.92 -9.46
C SER A 196 -5.61 -3.00 -9.43
N TYR A 197 -5.94 -2.34 -10.53
CA TYR A 197 -7.08 -1.44 -10.60
C TYR A 197 -8.31 -2.13 -11.20
N ARG A 198 -9.46 -1.90 -10.58
CA ARG A 198 -10.75 -2.42 -11.04
C ARG A 198 -11.82 -1.36 -10.91
N GLU A 199 -12.77 -1.37 -11.86
CA GLU A 199 -13.98 -0.58 -11.72
C GLU A 199 -14.80 -1.11 -10.53
N VAL A 200 -15.14 -0.23 -9.61
CA VAL A 200 -15.94 -0.51 -8.42
C VAL A 200 -17.07 0.50 -8.30
N GLU A 201 -18.10 0.12 -7.57
CA GLU A 201 -19.18 1.00 -7.15
C GLU A 201 -18.98 1.33 -5.67
N ASP A 202 -18.89 2.61 -5.35
CA ASP A 202 -18.74 3.10 -3.98
C ASP A 202 -19.78 4.20 -3.68
N PRO A 203 -20.20 4.37 -2.42
CA PRO A 203 -21.04 5.49 -2.05
C PRO A 203 -20.29 6.81 -2.23
N SER A 204 -21.01 7.82 -2.64
CA SER A 204 -20.54 9.20 -2.73
C SER A 204 -21.50 10.06 -1.94
N ILE A 205 -21.03 10.66 -0.85
CA ILE A 205 -21.87 11.40 0.06
C ILE A 205 -21.41 12.85 0.22
N TYR A 206 -22.40 13.75 0.30
CA TYR A 206 -22.23 15.10 0.84
C TYR A 206 -22.87 15.15 2.22
N PHE A 207 -22.14 15.62 3.21
CA PHE A 207 -22.59 15.71 4.59
C PHE A 207 -22.03 16.95 5.28
N LYS A 208 -22.56 17.26 6.47
CA LYS A 208 -22.28 18.52 7.15
C LYS A 208 -21.66 18.30 8.50
N PHE A 209 -20.61 19.06 8.82
CA PHE A 209 -20.12 19.24 10.18
C PHE A 209 -20.63 20.59 10.73
N LYS A 210 -21.32 20.56 11.86
CA LYS A 210 -21.86 21.77 12.48
C LYS A 210 -20.75 22.57 13.13
N LEU A 211 -20.68 23.87 12.82
CA LEU A 211 -19.78 24.80 13.51
C LEU A 211 -20.17 24.92 14.99
N ALA A 212 -19.20 24.78 15.93
CA ALA A 212 -19.49 24.73 17.35
C ALA A 212 -20.05 26.05 17.88
N ASP A 213 -19.53 27.18 17.39
CA ASP A 213 -19.86 28.53 17.85
C ASP A 213 -21.04 29.17 17.09
N SER A 214 -21.70 28.42 16.20
CA SER A 214 -22.79 28.94 15.40
C SER A 214 -23.97 27.96 15.35
N PRO A 215 -25.19 28.41 15.60
CA PRO A 215 -26.35 27.53 15.60
C PRO A 215 -26.71 26.96 14.22
N ASN A 216 -26.38 27.70 13.13
CA ASN A 216 -26.87 27.39 11.79
C ASN A 216 -25.78 27.37 10.71
N GLU A 217 -24.48 27.37 11.09
CA GLU A 217 -23.38 27.27 10.14
C GLU A 217 -22.77 25.88 10.12
N TYR A 218 -22.42 25.38 8.93
CA TYR A 218 -21.92 24.03 8.72
C TYR A 218 -20.79 24.04 7.67
N PHE A 219 -19.78 23.24 7.87
CA PHE A 219 -18.84 22.86 6.83
C PHE A 219 -19.47 21.77 5.97
N LEU A 220 -19.60 21.98 4.67
CA LEU A 220 -20.05 20.95 3.74
C LEU A 220 -18.85 20.15 3.25
N VAL A 221 -18.90 18.84 3.42
CA VAL A 221 -17.81 17.91 3.09
C VAL A 221 -18.32 16.82 2.16
N TRP A 222 -17.43 16.30 1.34
CA TRP A 222 -17.69 15.20 0.43
C TRP A 222 -16.71 14.05 0.66
N THR A 223 -17.18 12.81 0.54
CA THR A 223 -16.34 11.61 0.60
C THR A 223 -16.93 10.44 -0.17
N THR A 224 -16.07 9.54 -0.67
CA THR A 224 -16.42 8.21 -1.19
C THR A 224 -16.12 7.09 -0.19
N MET A 225 -15.65 7.45 0.99
CA MET A 225 -15.31 6.52 2.08
C MET A 225 -16.05 6.91 3.38
N PRO A 226 -17.36 6.72 3.48
CA PRO A 226 -18.13 7.15 4.65
C PRO A 226 -17.61 6.60 5.98
N PHE A 227 -17.03 5.40 5.99
CA PHE A 227 -16.46 4.81 7.21
C PHE A 227 -15.38 5.69 7.86
N THR A 228 -14.67 6.54 7.08
CA THR A 228 -13.64 7.43 7.64
C THR A 228 -14.21 8.54 8.51
N VAL A 229 -15.52 8.81 8.44
CA VAL A 229 -16.18 9.74 9.36
C VAL A 229 -16.12 9.23 10.81
N ILE A 230 -16.04 7.91 11.03
CA ILE A 230 -15.86 7.31 12.35
C ILE A 230 -14.51 7.71 12.97
N THR A 231 -13.49 7.87 12.12
CA THR A 231 -12.10 8.19 12.49
C THR A 231 -11.70 9.63 12.15
N ASP A 232 -12.68 10.49 11.88
CA ASP A 232 -12.45 11.92 11.63
C ASP A 232 -11.77 12.60 12.83
N MET A 233 -10.77 13.44 12.59
CA MET A 233 -10.01 14.12 13.62
C MET A 233 -9.94 15.64 13.43
N MET A 234 -9.94 16.11 12.18
CA MET A 234 -9.81 17.53 11.83
C MET A 234 -10.50 17.80 10.47
N LEU A 235 -10.73 19.06 10.17
CA LEU A 235 -11.06 19.53 8.83
C LEU A 235 -9.90 20.35 8.27
N ALA A 236 -9.57 20.15 6.99
CA ALA A 236 -8.55 20.94 6.30
C ALA A 236 -9.17 21.89 5.29
N VAL A 237 -8.63 23.11 5.22
CA VAL A 237 -8.95 24.14 4.25
C VAL A 237 -7.65 24.69 3.65
N HIS A 238 -7.71 25.18 2.40
CA HIS A 238 -6.55 25.85 1.80
C HIS A 238 -6.43 27.28 2.36
N PRO A 239 -5.26 27.69 2.90
CA PRO A 239 -5.13 28.95 3.65
C PRO A 239 -5.46 30.22 2.81
N GLU A 240 -5.05 30.22 1.54
CA GLU A 240 -5.20 31.38 0.64
C GLU A 240 -6.50 31.38 -0.16
N ALA A 241 -7.28 30.29 -0.13
CA ALA A 241 -8.53 30.19 -0.86
C ALA A 241 -9.65 31.00 -0.21
N GLU A 242 -10.59 31.46 -1.04
CA GLU A 242 -11.82 32.06 -0.57
C GLU A 242 -12.91 31.02 -0.35
N TYR A 243 -13.57 31.08 0.79
CA TYR A 243 -14.69 30.24 1.17
C TYR A 243 -15.95 31.06 1.29
N ALA A 244 -17.01 30.64 0.62
CA ALA A 244 -18.31 31.28 0.67
C ALA A 244 -19.18 30.66 1.75
N LYS A 245 -19.86 31.48 2.53
CA LYS A 245 -21.00 31.08 3.35
C LYS A 245 -22.26 31.19 2.51
N VAL A 246 -22.81 30.04 2.16
CA VAL A 246 -23.94 29.89 1.25
C VAL A 246 -25.19 29.61 2.06
N ARG A 247 -26.19 30.51 1.99
CA ARG A 247 -27.48 30.29 2.63
C ARG A 247 -28.31 29.31 1.80
N VAL A 248 -28.71 28.21 2.47
CA VAL A 248 -29.62 27.18 1.94
C VAL A 248 -30.75 27.00 2.94
N GLY A 249 -31.91 27.55 2.66
CA GLY A 249 -33.02 27.63 3.61
C GLY A 249 -32.63 28.40 4.91
N GLN A 250 -32.64 27.70 6.03
CA GLN A 250 -32.28 28.25 7.35
C GLN A 250 -30.81 28.09 7.72
N GLU A 251 -30.07 27.33 6.95
CA GLU A 251 -28.67 27.01 7.20
C GLU A 251 -27.72 27.84 6.34
N LYS A 252 -26.46 27.95 6.77
CA LYS A 252 -25.36 28.47 5.99
C LYS A 252 -24.30 27.40 5.85
N TRP A 253 -23.96 27.07 4.62
CA TRP A 253 -22.93 26.07 4.30
C TRP A 253 -21.64 26.77 3.88
N ILE A 254 -20.52 26.31 4.40
CA ILE A 254 -19.19 26.80 4.04
C ILE A 254 -18.65 25.90 2.94
N ILE A 255 -18.28 26.49 1.79
CA ILE A 255 -17.81 25.83 0.58
C ILE A 255 -16.75 26.74 -0.06
N VAL A 256 -15.69 26.19 -0.66
CA VAL A 256 -14.75 27.01 -1.43
C VAL A 256 -15.49 27.80 -2.52
N ARG A 257 -15.19 29.06 -2.66
CA ARG A 257 -15.99 30.03 -3.46
C ARG A 257 -16.23 29.58 -4.89
N GLN A 258 -15.20 29.04 -5.54
CA GLN A 258 -15.27 28.63 -6.95
C GLN A 258 -16.07 27.33 -7.18
N ARG A 259 -16.31 26.54 -6.13
CA ARG A 259 -17.09 25.30 -6.21
C ARG A 259 -18.56 25.45 -5.82
N VAL A 260 -18.98 26.63 -5.41
CA VAL A 260 -20.36 26.84 -4.96
C VAL A 260 -21.36 26.44 -6.05
N GLU A 261 -21.25 27.02 -7.25
CA GLU A 261 -22.18 26.72 -8.33
C GLU A 261 -22.15 25.26 -8.78
N PRO A 262 -20.99 24.64 -9.06
CA PRO A 262 -20.92 23.21 -9.38
C PRO A 262 -21.51 22.30 -8.30
N VAL A 263 -21.23 22.57 -7.02
CA VAL A 263 -21.74 21.76 -5.91
C VAL A 263 -23.26 21.91 -5.79
N MET A 264 -23.81 23.12 -5.92
CA MET A 264 -25.26 23.33 -5.88
C MET A 264 -25.97 22.64 -7.05
N GLN A 265 -25.37 22.62 -8.24
CA GLN A 265 -25.88 21.86 -9.40
C GLN A 265 -25.85 20.34 -9.13
N GLU A 266 -24.72 19.81 -8.60
CA GLU A 266 -24.60 18.39 -8.24
C GLU A 266 -25.63 17.94 -7.19
N LEU A 267 -26.04 18.86 -6.32
CA LEU A 267 -27.02 18.64 -5.25
C LEU A 267 -28.48 18.98 -5.67
N ASP A 268 -28.70 19.37 -6.91
CA ASP A 268 -30.01 19.79 -7.46
C ASP A 268 -30.65 20.95 -6.64
N MET A 269 -29.83 21.91 -6.18
CA MET A 269 -30.25 23.01 -5.36
C MET A 269 -30.27 24.35 -6.17
N GLU A 270 -31.46 24.85 -6.45
CA GLU A 270 -31.63 26.10 -7.23
C GLU A 270 -31.71 27.35 -6.33
N ASN A 271 -32.21 27.20 -5.10
CA ASN A 271 -32.46 28.32 -4.19
C ASN A 271 -31.35 28.46 -3.15
N TYR A 272 -30.30 29.19 -3.47
CA TYR A 272 -29.21 29.52 -2.56
C TYR A 272 -28.72 30.98 -2.75
N GLU A 273 -28.06 31.51 -1.73
CA GLU A 273 -27.49 32.85 -1.74
C GLU A 273 -26.13 32.86 -1.08
N VAL A 274 -25.12 33.43 -1.72
CA VAL A 274 -23.81 33.68 -1.09
C VAL A 274 -23.93 34.91 -0.19
N THR A 275 -23.86 34.73 1.09
CA THR A 275 -24.07 35.82 2.09
C THR A 275 -22.78 36.46 2.55
N GLU A 276 -21.67 35.73 2.53
CA GLU A 276 -20.37 36.20 3.02
C GLU A 276 -19.26 35.41 2.33
N THR A 277 -18.08 35.99 2.20
CA THR A 277 -16.85 35.29 1.75
C THR A 277 -15.77 35.56 2.77
N VAL A 278 -15.05 34.51 3.14
CA VAL A 278 -13.96 34.51 4.12
C VAL A 278 -12.75 33.81 3.55
N THR A 279 -11.54 34.07 4.05
CA THR A 279 -10.33 33.35 3.65
C THR A 279 -10.22 32.05 4.43
N GLY A 280 -9.59 31.01 3.84
CA GLY A 280 -9.34 29.77 4.58
C GLY A 280 -8.55 30.00 5.86
N LYS A 281 -7.57 30.92 5.84
CA LYS A 281 -6.81 31.30 7.02
C LYS A 281 -7.69 31.81 8.19
N SER A 282 -8.80 32.46 7.90
CA SER A 282 -9.74 32.94 8.93
C SER A 282 -10.62 31.83 9.53
N LEU A 283 -10.66 30.67 8.92
CA LEU A 283 -11.35 29.48 9.41
C LEU A 283 -10.45 28.63 10.32
N GLU A 284 -9.14 28.84 10.32
CA GLU A 284 -8.20 28.08 11.14
C GLU A 284 -8.54 28.18 12.63
N GLY A 285 -8.51 27.04 13.32
CA GLY A 285 -8.84 26.94 14.74
C GLY A 285 -10.35 26.94 15.08
N LYS A 286 -11.24 27.13 14.08
CA LYS A 286 -12.68 26.98 14.32
C LYS A 286 -13.00 25.53 14.70
N ARG A 287 -13.79 25.37 15.76
CA ARG A 287 -14.25 24.04 16.22
C ARG A 287 -15.55 23.64 15.53
N TYR A 288 -15.68 22.35 15.30
CA TYR A 288 -16.93 21.76 14.83
C TYR A 288 -17.38 20.63 15.77
N ASN A 289 -18.67 20.31 15.72
CA ASN A 289 -19.23 19.21 16.51
C ASN A 289 -19.08 17.91 15.72
N TYR A 290 -18.29 16.99 16.29
CA TYR A 290 -18.19 15.64 15.73
C TYR A 290 -19.54 14.92 15.82
N PRO A 291 -20.04 14.32 14.71
CA PRO A 291 -21.43 13.87 14.63
C PRO A 291 -21.74 12.63 15.47
N PHE A 292 -20.76 11.78 15.76
CA PHE A 292 -20.95 10.47 16.42
C PHE A 292 -20.42 10.40 17.85
N ARG A 293 -20.21 11.53 18.50
CA ARG A 293 -19.64 11.62 19.85
C ARG A 293 -20.37 10.75 20.89
N ASP A 294 -21.66 10.56 20.75
CA ASP A 294 -22.53 9.78 21.63
C ASP A 294 -22.44 8.27 21.41
N ILE A 295 -22.05 7.83 20.21
CA ILE A 295 -21.97 6.42 19.80
C ILE A 295 -20.55 5.91 19.59
N VAL A 296 -19.54 6.80 19.55
CA VAL A 296 -18.11 6.51 19.49
C VAL A 296 -17.43 7.15 20.71
N PRO A 297 -17.43 6.52 21.89
CA PRO A 297 -16.95 7.12 23.13
C PRO A 297 -15.50 7.58 23.08
N LYS A 298 -14.64 6.88 22.33
CA LYS A 298 -13.22 7.25 22.15
C LYS A 298 -13.06 8.63 21.54
N GLN A 299 -13.92 9.03 20.62
CA GLN A 299 -13.91 10.38 20.05
C GLN A 299 -14.22 11.47 21.07
N ALA A 300 -15.00 11.16 22.12
CA ALA A 300 -15.24 12.10 23.21
C ALA A 300 -13.99 12.33 24.08
N GLU A 301 -13.16 11.30 24.27
CA GLU A 301 -11.85 11.40 24.95
C GLU A 301 -10.85 12.18 24.09
N LEU A 302 -10.79 11.87 22.77
CA LEU A 302 -9.90 12.54 21.84
C LEU A 302 -10.21 14.04 21.69
N ASP A 303 -11.46 14.44 21.87
CA ASP A 303 -11.90 15.84 21.84
C ASP A 303 -11.31 16.71 22.97
N GLU A 304 -10.68 16.10 23.99
CA GLU A 304 -9.89 16.81 25.01
C GLU A 304 -8.60 17.43 24.44
N HIS A 305 -8.11 16.89 23.32
CA HIS A 305 -6.95 17.46 22.63
C HIS A 305 -7.36 18.77 21.91
N PRO A 306 -6.61 19.88 22.08
CA PRO A 306 -7.04 21.21 21.63
C PRO A 306 -7.26 21.34 20.11
N LEU A 307 -6.60 20.50 19.30
CA LEU A 307 -6.70 20.55 17.85
C LEU A 307 -7.62 19.48 17.24
N VAL A 308 -8.10 18.53 18.03
CA VAL A 308 -9.08 17.54 17.56
C VAL A 308 -10.42 18.25 17.35
N HIS A 309 -11.12 17.90 16.27
CA HIS A 309 -12.36 18.52 15.79
C HIS A 309 -12.24 20.05 15.58
N THR A 310 -11.09 20.47 15.03
CA THR A 310 -10.87 21.84 14.60
C THR A 310 -10.49 21.91 13.12
N VAL A 311 -10.62 23.10 12.57
CA VAL A 311 -10.18 23.42 11.19
C VAL A 311 -8.69 23.73 11.21
N VAL A 312 -7.93 23.15 10.29
CA VAL A 312 -6.50 23.41 10.05
C VAL A 312 -6.27 23.89 8.63
N CYS A 313 -5.20 24.63 8.40
CA CYS A 313 -4.78 25.05 7.08
C CYS A 313 -3.74 24.09 6.51
N GLU A 314 -3.98 23.60 5.29
CA GLU A 314 -3.08 22.72 4.54
C GLU A 314 -3.09 23.05 3.04
N ASP A 315 -1.90 23.08 2.44
CA ASP A 315 -1.71 23.45 1.03
C ASP A 315 -2.12 22.32 0.05
N PHE A 316 -2.22 21.08 0.53
CA PHE A 316 -2.66 19.93 -0.29
C PHE A 316 -4.17 19.94 -0.59
N VAL A 317 -4.96 20.79 0.05
CA VAL A 317 -6.40 20.86 -0.19
C VAL A 317 -6.67 21.34 -1.61
N ASP A 318 -7.21 20.46 -2.46
CA ASP A 318 -7.58 20.82 -3.83
C ASP A 318 -8.87 21.64 -3.85
N ILE A 319 -8.73 22.89 -4.20
CA ILE A 319 -9.84 23.85 -4.29
C ILE A 319 -10.70 23.68 -5.55
N ASN A 320 -10.31 22.83 -6.49
CA ASN A 320 -11.03 22.57 -7.74
C ASN A 320 -11.95 21.36 -7.67
N THR A 321 -11.89 20.57 -6.60
CA THR A 321 -12.68 19.35 -6.43
C THR A 321 -13.62 19.44 -5.23
N ALA A 322 -14.71 18.69 -5.30
CA ALA A 322 -15.71 18.57 -4.24
C ALA A 322 -16.10 19.94 -3.62
N THR A 323 -15.95 20.11 -2.33
CA THR A 323 -16.31 21.33 -1.58
C THR A 323 -15.10 22.20 -1.25
N GLY A 324 -13.87 21.76 -1.56
CA GLY A 324 -12.63 22.42 -1.15
C GLY A 324 -12.38 22.36 0.36
N ILE A 325 -13.07 21.46 1.06
CA ILE A 325 -12.88 21.13 2.47
C ILE A 325 -12.69 19.63 2.58
N VAL A 326 -11.62 19.23 3.22
CA VAL A 326 -11.27 17.81 3.42
C VAL A 326 -11.45 17.47 4.89
N HIS A 327 -12.20 16.40 5.19
CA HIS A 327 -12.16 15.83 6.52
C HIS A 327 -10.93 14.93 6.64
N LEU A 328 -10.18 15.09 7.70
CA LEU A 328 -8.93 14.38 7.92
C LEU A 328 -9.13 13.20 8.86
N SER A 329 -8.80 12.03 8.35
CA SER A 329 -8.74 10.79 9.10
C SER A 329 -7.29 10.27 9.11
N PRO A 330 -6.46 10.70 10.08
CA PRO A 330 -5.03 10.35 10.14
C PRO A 330 -4.75 8.85 10.21
N GLY A 331 -5.73 8.06 10.58
CA GLY A 331 -5.68 6.61 10.54
C GLY A 331 -5.84 6.00 9.15
N ASN A 332 -6.27 6.79 8.14
CA ASN A 332 -6.70 6.29 6.83
C ASN A 332 -6.15 7.07 5.63
N GLY A 333 -5.59 8.26 5.81
CA GLY A 333 -5.01 9.08 4.75
C GLY A 333 -3.54 9.40 5.03
N GLU A 334 -2.67 9.33 4.03
CA GLU A 334 -1.24 9.64 4.20
C GLU A 334 -1.03 11.14 4.47
N GLU A 335 -1.69 12.01 3.71
CA GLU A 335 -1.63 13.46 3.90
C GLU A 335 -2.27 13.87 5.24
N ASP A 336 -3.37 13.22 5.62
CA ASP A 336 -4.05 13.39 6.90
C ASP A 336 -3.13 13.01 8.07
N PHE A 337 -2.40 11.90 7.91
CA PHE A 337 -1.43 11.41 8.89
C PHE A 337 -0.32 12.44 9.12
N PHE A 338 0.30 12.96 8.06
CA PHE A 338 1.36 13.97 8.20
C PHE A 338 0.83 15.28 8.76
N ALA A 339 -0.39 15.69 8.38
CA ALA A 339 -1.03 16.88 8.95
C ALA A 339 -1.27 16.75 10.46
N ALA A 340 -1.65 15.56 10.93
CA ALA A 340 -1.83 15.26 12.34
C ALA A 340 -0.48 15.17 13.07
N GLN A 341 0.49 14.43 12.52
CA GLN A 341 1.82 14.26 13.11
C GLN A 341 2.52 15.60 13.32
N LYS A 342 2.51 16.49 12.32
CA LYS A 342 3.06 17.85 12.38
C LYS A 342 2.50 18.67 13.55
N ARG A 343 1.28 18.37 13.99
CA ARG A 343 0.56 19.09 15.04
C ARG A 343 0.48 18.35 16.37
N GLY A 344 1.03 17.15 16.45
CA GLY A 344 0.94 16.29 17.64
C GLY A 344 -0.48 15.77 17.91
N VAL A 345 -1.35 15.75 16.90
CA VAL A 345 -2.70 15.18 17.00
C VAL A 345 -2.58 13.65 17.02
N PRO A 346 -3.27 12.97 17.95
CA PRO A 346 -3.24 11.51 18.03
C PRO A 346 -3.68 10.83 16.74
N ILE A 347 -3.05 9.69 16.41
CA ILE A 347 -3.46 8.85 15.29
C ILE A 347 -4.52 7.86 15.80
N TYR A 348 -5.73 8.01 15.32
CA TYR A 348 -6.85 7.13 15.68
C TYR A 348 -7.16 6.17 14.55
N ALA A 349 -6.78 4.90 14.72
CA ALA A 349 -6.93 3.82 13.73
C ALA A 349 -7.44 2.54 14.41
N PRO A 350 -8.70 2.51 14.84
CA PRO A 350 -9.28 1.43 15.65
C PRO A 350 -9.66 0.21 14.79
N PHE A 351 -8.67 -0.43 14.16
CA PHE A 351 -8.88 -1.57 13.28
C PHE A 351 -8.05 -2.78 13.71
N ASP A 352 -8.64 -3.97 13.62
CA ASP A 352 -7.95 -5.24 13.74
C ASP A 352 -7.27 -5.65 12.40
N ASP A 353 -6.68 -6.86 12.34
CA ASP A 353 -6.00 -7.35 11.14
C ASP A 353 -6.96 -7.73 10.00
N GLU A 354 -8.23 -7.94 10.28
CA GLU A 354 -9.29 -8.14 9.29
C GLU A 354 -9.91 -6.82 8.81
N VAL A 355 -9.39 -5.67 9.27
CA VAL A 355 -9.91 -4.31 9.01
C VAL A 355 -11.34 -4.16 9.56
N LYS A 356 -11.66 -4.85 10.63
CA LYS A 356 -12.87 -4.62 11.41
C LYS A 356 -12.60 -3.60 12.48
N PHE A 357 -13.60 -2.77 12.77
CA PHE A 357 -13.52 -1.83 13.87
C PHE A 357 -13.38 -2.55 15.22
N THR A 358 -12.52 -2.05 16.08
CA THR A 358 -12.36 -2.52 17.46
C THR A 358 -13.39 -1.86 18.39
N GLU A 359 -13.39 -2.27 19.67
CA GLU A 359 -14.28 -1.72 20.70
C GLU A 359 -14.21 -0.19 20.86
N GLU A 360 -13.08 0.43 20.53
CA GLU A 360 -12.91 1.88 20.54
C GLU A 360 -13.86 2.62 19.59
N ALA A 361 -14.32 1.97 18.53
CA ALA A 361 -15.28 2.52 17.58
C ALA A 361 -16.76 2.40 18.04
N GLY A 362 -17.00 1.97 19.27
CA GLY A 362 -18.33 1.94 19.88
C GLY A 362 -19.29 1.01 19.12
N VAL A 363 -20.39 1.55 18.62
CA VAL A 363 -21.46 0.76 17.94
C VAL A 363 -21.01 0.10 16.65
N PHE A 364 -19.86 0.50 16.10
CA PHE A 364 -19.29 -0.07 14.88
C PHE A 364 -18.35 -1.26 15.15
N ASN A 365 -18.12 -1.62 16.42
CA ASN A 365 -17.25 -2.71 16.82
C ASN A 365 -17.57 -4.02 16.11
N GLY A 366 -16.54 -4.73 15.61
CA GLY A 366 -16.63 -6.02 14.94
C GLY A 366 -17.12 -5.98 13.49
N VAL A 367 -17.47 -4.81 12.96
CA VAL A 367 -17.93 -4.64 11.58
C VAL A 367 -16.75 -4.28 10.69
N PHE A 368 -16.65 -4.91 9.51
CA PHE A 368 -15.65 -4.57 8.50
C PHE A 368 -15.79 -3.09 8.07
N ALA A 369 -14.69 -2.37 7.94
CA ALA A 369 -14.69 -0.92 7.71
C ALA A 369 -15.65 -0.48 6.60
N ARG A 370 -15.57 -1.08 5.41
CA ARG A 370 -16.42 -0.69 4.27
C ARG A 370 -17.89 -1.11 4.43
N ASP A 371 -18.18 -2.11 5.25
CA ASP A 371 -19.56 -2.50 5.55
C ASP A 371 -20.25 -1.50 6.49
N THR A 372 -19.48 -0.66 7.19
CA THR A 372 -20.04 0.42 8.01
C THR A 372 -20.48 1.63 7.20
N ASP A 373 -20.16 1.73 5.90
CA ASP A 373 -20.56 2.85 5.05
C ASP A 373 -22.08 3.11 5.11
N ALA A 374 -22.89 2.06 5.01
CA ALA A 374 -24.34 2.17 5.10
C ALA A 374 -24.80 2.63 6.49
N MET A 375 -24.15 2.16 7.56
CA MET A 375 -24.46 2.55 8.95
C MET A 375 -24.15 4.03 9.17
N VAL A 376 -23.01 4.51 8.68
CA VAL A 376 -22.60 5.91 8.75
C VAL A 376 -23.59 6.82 8.00
N ILE A 377 -23.97 6.43 6.80
CA ILE A 377 -24.97 7.16 5.99
C ILE A 377 -26.30 7.27 6.74
N ASP A 378 -26.75 6.18 7.35
CA ASP A 378 -28.01 6.16 8.11
C ASP A 378 -27.93 7.02 9.39
N GLU A 379 -26.82 6.98 10.10
CA GLU A 379 -26.61 7.84 11.28
C GLU A 379 -26.54 9.32 10.92
N LEU A 380 -25.85 9.69 9.84
CA LEU A 380 -25.83 11.06 9.33
C LEU A 380 -27.22 11.53 8.91
N ARG A 381 -28.03 10.66 8.27
CA ARG A 381 -29.41 10.95 7.88
C ARG A 381 -30.32 11.18 9.10
N LYS A 382 -30.26 10.29 10.10
CA LYS A 382 -31.04 10.44 11.36
C LYS A 382 -30.76 11.76 12.08
N ARG A 383 -29.50 12.23 12.00
CA ARG A 383 -29.06 13.48 12.64
C ARG A 383 -29.30 14.74 11.77
N GLY A 384 -29.85 14.58 10.57
CA GLY A 384 -30.09 15.71 9.63
C GLY A 384 -28.79 16.30 9.07
N LEU A 385 -27.69 15.54 9.09
CA LEU A 385 -26.37 15.96 8.61
C LEU A 385 -26.04 15.46 7.22
N LEU A 386 -26.73 14.43 6.73
CA LEU A 386 -26.58 13.95 5.34
C LEU A 386 -27.30 14.92 4.39
N VAL A 387 -26.60 15.36 3.33
CA VAL A 387 -27.15 16.22 2.28
C VAL A 387 -27.51 15.42 1.04
N SER A 388 -26.60 14.56 0.58
CA SER A 388 -26.81 13.70 -0.58
C SER A 388 -26.05 12.39 -0.42
N ALA A 389 -26.63 11.30 -0.94
CA ALA A 389 -25.96 10.01 -1.06
C ALA A 389 -26.28 9.43 -2.43
N LYS A 390 -25.25 9.24 -3.23
CA LYS A 390 -25.30 8.66 -4.59
C LYS A 390 -24.28 7.52 -4.65
N THR A 391 -24.35 6.70 -5.68
CA THR A 391 -23.32 5.69 -6.00
C THR A 391 -22.51 6.20 -7.18
N VAL A 392 -21.19 6.06 -7.11
CA VAL A 392 -20.29 6.40 -8.20
C VAL A 392 -19.51 5.17 -8.65
N LYS A 393 -19.25 5.11 -9.96
CA LYS A 393 -18.35 4.12 -10.55
C LYS A 393 -17.00 4.77 -10.76
N HIS A 394 -15.96 4.13 -10.28
CA HIS A 394 -14.61 4.61 -10.46
C HIS A 394 -13.60 3.46 -10.40
N GLU A 395 -12.41 3.70 -10.90
CA GLU A 395 -11.30 2.78 -10.73
C GLU A 395 -10.75 2.84 -9.32
N TYR A 396 -10.56 1.69 -8.68
CA TYR A 396 -10.09 1.58 -7.31
C TYR A 396 -9.00 0.51 -7.19
N PRO A 397 -7.93 0.75 -6.43
CA PRO A 397 -6.87 -0.22 -6.25
C PRO A 397 -7.34 -1.42 -5.44
N THR A 398 -7.03 -2.59 -5.97
CA THR A 398 -7.28 -3.89 -5.35
C THR A 398 -5.98 -4.64 -5.15
N CYS A 399 -5.96 -5.58 -4.23
CA CYS A 399 -4.80 -6.43 -4.03
C CYS A 399 -4.55 -7.30 -5.27
N TRP A 400 -3.38 -7.22 -5.86
CA TRP A 400 -3.01 -8.02 -7.03
C TRP A 400 -3.03 -9.53 -6.76
N ARG A 401 -2.93 -9.96 -5.48
CA ARG A 401 -2.92 -11.37 -5.05
C ARG A 401 -4.32 -11.92 -4.84
N SER A 402 -5.13 -11.24 -4.01
CA SER A 402 -6.44 -11.72 -3.54
C SER A 402 -7.62 -10.96 -4.13
N HIS A 403 -7.35 -9.87 -4.85
CA HIS A 403 -8.33 -8.99 -5.50
C HIS A 403 -9.32 -8.29 -4.56
N HIS A 404 -9.05 -8.27 -3.25
CA HIS A 404 -9.80 -7.46 -2.30
C HIS A 404 -9.50 -5.97 -2.51
N LYS A 405 -10.49 -5.11 -2.29
CA LYS A 405 -10.29 -3.66 -2.22
C LYS A 405 -9.27 -3.35 -1.13
N LEU A 406 -8.31 -2.50 -1.44
CA LEU A 406 -7.33 -2.03 -0.46
C LEU A 406 -7.95 -1.00 0.48
N VAL A 407 -7.48 -0.95 1.70
CA VAL A 407 -7.83 0.06 2.68
C VAL A 407 -6.54 0.71 3.17
N TRP A 408 -6.47 2.03 3.16
CA TRP A 408 -5.34 2.74 3.74
C TRP A 408 -5.48 2.76 5.25
N LEU A 409 -4.47 2.26 5.95
CA LEU A 409 -4.47 2.16 7.41
C LEU A 409 -3.13 2.61 7.99
N ALA A 410 -3.18 3.42 9.05
CA ALA A 410 -2.03 3.63 9.89
C ALA A 410 -1.71 2.34 10.66
N ARG A 411 -0.55 1.77 10.40
CA ARG A 411 -0.02 0.59 11.08
C ARG A 411 1.29 0.94 11.79
N ARG A 412 1.52 0.30 12.94
CA ARG A 412 2.75 0.44 13.72
C ARG A 412 3.83 -0.52 13.23
#